data_e84b69b6178c7048ce313d0e2ff97537
#
_entry.id   e84b69b6178c7048ce313d0e2ff97537
#
_cell.length_a   1.000
_cell.length_b   1.000
_cell.length_c   1.000
_cell.angle_alpha   90.00
_cell.angle_beta   90.00
_cell.angle_gamma   90.00
#
_symmetry.space_group_name_H-M   'P 1'
#
loop_
_entity.id
_entity.type
_entity.pdbx_description
1 polymer ?
#
loop_
_entity_poly.entity_id
_entity_poly.type
_entity_poly.pdbx_seq_one_letter_code
_entity_poly.pdbx_strand_id
1 'polypeptide(L)'
;MPLKEKDWKILYTVPASAFLAQVKHLTRNAVFSTGVGFIIVIVLAWRLSVILARPVKRLTSAANAIANGNLDFPIIHRQQQHEVGVLTQSFEVMRHKIRDSYKELKDANIETLLILARACEVRDEDTGNHVLRINHYSMTLAKELGLKESFIKELGPSSILHDVGKIHIPDYILKKQGYFTNEERAEMKKHPPFGDKILGNSKSFQLAKEIARWHHENFDGTGYPDGLKGEAIPISARIVRLADTYDALISKRRYKNAWSDQQAYNQIVNHRGTYFDPLAVEAFKRLFEKGVIQEIKNRYT
;
A
#
# COMPACT_ATOMS: atom_id res chain seq x y z
N MET A 1 -11.96 32.53 -118.31
CA MET A 1 -12.55 31.40 -117.65
C MET A 1 -11.85 31.23 -116.30
N PRO A 2 -12.43 31.52 -115.19
CA PRO A 2 -11.77 31.35 -113.89
C PRO A 2 -11.77 29.87 -113.49
N LEU A 3 -10.62 29.39 -113.01
CA LEU A 3 -10.44 28.04 -112.43
C LEU A 3 -11.23 27.95 -111.12
N LYS A 4 -12.16 27.01 -111.04
CA LYS A 4 -12.90 26.73 -109.78
C LYS A 4 -11.85 26.23 -108.72
N GLU A 5 -11.82 26.96 -107.61
CA GLU A 5 -11.09 26.47 -106.39
C GLU A 5 -11.69 25.12 -105.97
N LYS A 6 -10.85 24.12 -105.94
CA LYS A 6 -11.15 22.80 -105.34
C LYS A 6 -10.84 22.86 -103.85
N ASP A 7 -11.87 22.73 -103.03
CA ASP A 7 -11.75 22.56 -101.57
C ASP A 7 -11.03 21.25 -101.26
N TRP A 8 -9.74 21.36 -101.00
CA TRP A 8 -8.93 20.22 -100.59
C TRP A 8 -9.09 20.01 -99.09
N LYS A 9 -9.71 18.87 -98.66
CA LYS A 9 -9.71 18.44 -97.22
C LYS A 9 -8.59 17.47 -97.02
N ILE A 10 -7.65 17.84 -96.17
CA ILE A 10 -6.58 16.92 -95.72
C ILE A 10 -7.16 16.04 -94.58
N LEU A 11 -7.38 14.78 -94.85
CA LEU A 11 -7.76 13.78 -93.82
C LEU A 11 -6.45 13.24 -93.19
N TYR A 12 -6.19 13.58 -91.94
CA TYR A 12 -5.11 13.02 -91.16
C TYR A 12 -5.65 11.81 -90.36
N THR A 13 -5.22 10.59 -90.72
CA THR A 13 -5.62 9.38 -90.02
C THR A 13 -4.45 8.90 -89.14
N VAL A 14 -4.67 8.96 -87.82
CA VAL A 14 -3.73 8.34 -86.87
C VAL A 14 -4.22 6.95 -86.58
N PRO A 15 -3.34 5.90 -86.68
CA PRO A 15 -3.75 4.54 -86.38
C PRO A 15 -4.10 4.42 -84.89
N ALA A 16 -5.32 3.88 -84.62
CA ALA A 16 -5.87 3.72 -83.25
C ALA A 16 -4.88 2.97 -82.35
N SER A 17 -4.06 2.08 -82.86
CA SER A 17 -3.04 1.32 -82.12
C SER A 17 -1.96 2.26 -81.51
N ALA A 18 -1.53 3.30 -82.24
CA ALA A 18 -0.50 4.24 -81.73
C ALA A 18 -1.08 5.12 -80.63
N PHE A 19 -2.32 5.57 -80.73
CA PHE A 19 -3.03 6.33 -79.67
C PHE A 19 -3.26 5.46 -78.45
N LEU A 20 -3.73 4.22 -78.57
CA LEU A 20 -3.95 3.27 -77.50
C LEU A 20 -2.63 2.88 -76.78
N ALA A 21 -1.51 2.78 -77.51
CA ALA A 21 -0.21 2.50 -76.93
C ALA A 21 0.25 3.65 -76.00
N GLN A 22 0.09 4.90 -76.41
CA GLN A 22 0.41 6.07 -75.57
C GLN A 22 -0.49 6.13 -74.32
N VAL A 23 -1.81 5.90 -74.49
CA VAL A 23 -2.74 5.89 -73.33
C VAL A 23 -2.39 4.76 -72.37
N LYS A 24 -2.07 3.53 -72.84
CA LYS A 24 -1.61 2.43 -71.98
C LYS A 24 -0.32 2.74 -71.23
N HIS A 25 0.63 3.44 -71.87
CA HIS A 25 1.89 3.86 -71.21
C HIS A 25 1.64 4.90 -70.13
N LEU A 26 0.79 5.91 -70.41
CA LEU A 26 0.39 6.92 -69.42
C LEU A 26 -0.36 6.34 -68.22
N THR A 27 -1.37 5.47 -68.49
CA THR A 27 -2.13 4.81 -67.43
C THR A 27 -1.25 3.88 -66.57
N ARG A 28 -0.34 3.12 -67.17
CA ARG A 28 0.60 2.27 -66.43
C ARG A 28 1.51 3.13 -65.53
N ASN A 29 2.05 4.21 -66.05
CA ASN A 29 2.92 5.08 -65.24
C ASN A 29 2.13 5.79 -64.15
N ALA A 30 0.89 6.22 -64.39
CA ALA A 30 0.02 6.78 -63.40
C ALA A 30 -0.33 5.81 -62.27
N VAL A 31 -0.69 4.55 -62.63
CA VAL A 31 -0.93 3.50 -61.64
C VAL A 31 0.30 3.20 -60.81
N PHE A 32 1.48 3.08 -61.45
CA PHE A 32 2.73 2.84 -60.77
C PHE A 32 3.10 3.99 -59.80
N SER A 33 3.05 5.25 -60.26
CA SER A 33 3.35 6.41 -59.42
C SER A 33 2.38 6.54 -58.24
N THR A 34 1.08 6.26 -58.47
CA THR A 34 0.07 6.27 -57.39
C THR A 34 0.35 5.16 -56.39
N GLY A 35 0.72 3.94 -56.84
CA GLY A 35 1.10 2.84 -55.98
C GLY A 35 2.33 3.14 -55.13
N VAL A 36 3.37 3.72 -55.70
CA VAL A 36 4.56 4.19 -54.95
C VAL A 36 4.20 5.27 -53.94
N GLY A 37 3.39 6.25 -54.34
CA GLY A 37 2.91 7.31 -53.43
C GLY A 37 2.14 6.73 -52.22
N PHE A 38 1.29 5.72 -52.48
CA PHE A 38 0.53 5.05 -51.40
C PHE A 38 1.44 4.30 -50.41
N ILE A 39 2.47 3.64 -50.92
CA ILE A 39 3.48 2.95 -50.07
C ILE A 39 4.23 3.98 -49.21
N ILE A 40 4.65 5.09 -49.79
CA ILE A 40 5.34 6.17 -49.05
C ILE A 40 4.45 6.70 -47.91
N VAL A 41 3.17 6.97 -48.16
CA VAL A 41 2.21 7.44 -47.16
C VAL A 41 2.04 6.43 -46.02
N ILE A 42 1.91 5.13 -46.36
CA ILE A 42 1.81 4.06 -45.36
C ILE A 42 3.07 3.99 -44.50
N VAL A 43 4.25 4.05 -45.11
CA VAL A 43 5.53 4.03 -44.36
C VAL A 43 5.67 5.26 -43.46
N LEU A 44 5.34 6.43 -43.94
CA LEU A 44 5.35 7.67 -43.15
C LEU A 44 4.36 7.60 -42.00
N ALA A 45 3.12 7.14 -42.23
CA ALA A 45 2.10 6.97 -41.19
C ALA A 45 2.56 5.95 -40.12
N TRP A 46 3.13 4.85 -40.55
CA TRP A 46 3.72 3.84 -39.63
C TRP A 46 4.86 4.42 -38.80
N ARG A 47 5.79 5.14 -39.42
CA ARG A 47 6.90 5.84 -38.76
C ARG A 47 6.40 6.84 -37.73
N LEU A 48 5.43 7.68 -38.10
CA LEU A 48 4.81 8.67 -37.22
C LEU A 48 4.12 8.00 -36.02
N SER A 49 3.40 6.91 -36.28
CA SER A 49 2.75 6.12 -35.21
C SER A 49 3.80 5.56 -34.21
N VAL A 50 4.91 5.05 -34.67
CA VAL A 50 5.97 4.47 -33.82
C VAL A 50 6.72 5.55 -33.03
N ILE A 51 6.99 6.70 -33.66
CA ILE A 51 7.83 7.76 -33.09
C ILE A 51 7.01 8.66 -32.14
N LEU A 52 5.76 8.97 -32.45
CA LEU A 52 4.95 9.92 -31.70
C LEU A 52 3.76 9.27 -30.95
N ALA A 53 2.88 8.56 -31.67
CA ALA A 53 1.62 8.10 -31.10
C ALA A 53 1.81 7.03 -30.00
N ARG A 54 2.68 6.03 -30.24
CA ARG A 54 2.91 4.95 -29.26
C ARG A 54 3.54 5.44 -27.95
N PRO A 55 4.60 6.26 -27.93
CA PRO A 55 5.17 6.80 -26.68
C PRO A 55 4.18 7.65 -25.91
N VAL A 56 3.45 8.55 -26.59
CA VAL A 56 2.42 9.39 -25.94
C VAL A 56 1.34 8.52 -25.28
N LYS A 57 0.83 7.50 -25.98
CA LYS A 57 -0.15 6.57 -25.41
C LYS A 57 0.39 5.83 -24.17
N ARG A 58 1.67 5.45 -24.17
CA ARG A 58 2.32 4.83 -23.00
C ARG A 58 2.43 5.80 -21.83
N LEU A 59 2.81 7.05 -22.06
CA LEU A 59 2.85 8.08 -21.03
C LEU A 59 1.46 8.34 -20.44
N THR A 60 0.43 8.39 -21.28
CA THR A 60 -0.96 8.51 -20.82
C THR A 60 -1.37 7.32 -19.94
N SER A 61 -1.00 6.09 -20.34
CA SER A 61 -1.27 4.90 -19.53
C SER A 61 -0.52 4.92 -18.19
N ALA A 62 0.73 5.38 -18.19
CA ALA A 62 1.53 5.55 -16.98
C ALA A 62 0.94 6.64 -16.07
N ALA A 63 0.51 7.78 -16.64
CA ALA A 63 -0.16 8.84 -15.89
C ALA A 63 -1.44 8.34 -15.20
N ASN A 64 -2.26 7.57 -15.93
CA ASN A 64 -3.46 6.96 -15.37
C ASN A 64 -3.15 5.93 -14.27
N ALA A 65 -2.09 5.14 -14.43
CA ALA A 65 -1.66 4.20 -13.40
C ALA A 65 -1.22 4.94 -12.12
N ILE A 66 -0.44 6.01 -12.25
CA ILE A 66 0.00 6.86 -11.14
C ILE A 66 -1.21 7.51 -10.46
N ALA A 67 -2.15 8.07 -11.22
CA ALA A 67 -3.38 8.66 -10.70
C ALA A 67 -4.23 7.65 -9.89
N ASN A 68 -4.17 6.36 -10.24
CA ASN A 68 -4.81 5.27 -9.50
C ASN A 68 -3.92 4.68 -8.39
N GLY A 69 -2.83 5.35 -8.02
CA GLY A 69 -1.96 4.95 -6.90
C GLY A 69 -0.89 3.91 -7.24
N ASN A 70 -0.77 3.46 -8.49
CA ASN A 70 0.31 2.56 -8.91
C ASN A 70 1.56 3.36 -9.32
N LEU A 71 2.39 3.69 -8.33
CA LEU A 71 3.63 4.45 -8.53
C LEU A 71 4.78 3.60 -9.11
N ASP A 72 4.64 2.27 -9.14
CA ASP A 72 5.65 1.34 -9.65
C ASP A 72 5.39 0.89 -11.09
N PHE A 73 4.41 1.50 -11.77
CA PHE A 73 4.12 1.19 -13.17
C PHE A 73 5.37 1.42 -14.04
N PRO A 74 5.85 0.41 -14.81
CA PRO A 74 7.10 0.52 -15.57
C PRO A 74 6.94 1.47 -16.75
N ILE A 75 7.80 2.46 -16.84
CA ILE A 75 7.94 3.32 -18.02
C ILE A 75 9.12 2.81 -18.81
N ILE A 76 8.85 2.16 -19.95
CA ILE A 76 9.91 1.62 -20.82
C ILE A 76 10.60 2.76 -21.53
N HIS A 77 11.80 3.08 -21.09
CA HIS A 77 12.65 4.10 -21.68
C HIS A 77 13.38 3.51 -22.89
N ARG A 78 13.02 3.94 -24.12
CA ARG A 78 13.91 3.82 -25.27
C ARG A 78 14.65 5.15 -25.40
N GLN A 79 15.97 5.09 -25.39
CA GLN A 79 16.82 6.26 -25.65
C GLN A 79 16.40 6.92 -26.98
N GLN A 80 15.63 7.99 -26.89
CA GLN A 80 15.20 8.79 -28.03
C GLN A 80 15.74 10.21 -27.82
N GLN A 81 16.50 10.70 -28.78
CA GLN A 81 17.10 12.04 -28.75
C GLN A 81 16.12 13.16 -29.16
N HIS A 82 14.82 12.87 -29.17
CA HIS A 82 13.78 13.81 -29.60
C HIS A 82 12.95 14.30 -28.43
N GLU A 83 12.13 15.33 -28.63
CA GLU A 83 11.29 15.99 -27.61
C GLU A 83 10.44 14.99 -26.80
N VAL A 84 9.96 13.92 -27.46
CA VAL A 84 9.21 12.84 -26.80
C VAL A 84 10.10 12.04 -25.84
N GLY A 85 11.39 11.89 -26.16
CA GLY A 85 12.37 11.26 -25.27
C GLY A 85 12.61 12.12 -24.02
N VAL A 86 12.80 13.42 -24.19
CA VAL A 86 12.95 14.39 -23.09
C VAL A 86 11.69 14.39 -22.21
N LEU A 87 10.49 14.39 -22.82
CA LEU A 87 9.22 14.31 -22.09
C LEU A 87 9.12 13.02 -21.28
N THR A 88 9.51 11.88 -21.86
CA THR A 88 9.50 10.58 -21.16
C THR A 88 10.45 10.59 -19.96
N GLN A 89 11.64 11.17 -20.11
CA GLN A 89 12.61 11.30 -19.03
C GLN A 89 12.11 12.22 -17.93
N SER A 90 11.56 13.37 -18.28
CA SER A 90 10.96 14.31 -17.30
C SER A 90 9.81 13.68 -16.52
N PHE A 91 8.98 12.89 -17.21
CA PHE A 91 7.90 12.15 -16.58
C PHE A 91 8.40 11.08 -15.61
N GLU A 92 9.49 10.38 -15.96
CA GLU A 92 10.13 9.38 -15.08
C GLU A 92 10.72 10.03 -13.83
N VAL A 93 11.40 11.16 -13.98
CA VAL A 93 11.92 11.96 -12.86
C VAL A 93 10.76 12.40 -11.93
N MET A 94 9.66 12.89 -12.51
CA MET A 94 8.47 13.27 -11.76
C MET A 94 7.89 12.08 -10.99
N ARG A 95 7.75 10.91 -11.65
CA ARG A 95 7.24 9.68 -11.02
C ARG A 95 8.10 9.27 -9.82
N HIS A 96 9.43 9.28 -9.98
CA HIS A 96 10.36 8.99 -8.87
C HIS A 96 10.18 9.98 -7.72
N LYS A 97 10.12 11.27 -8.02
CA LYS A 97 9.90 12.31 -7.00
C LYS A 97 8.59 12.11 -6.23
N ILE A 98 7.49 11.83 -6.94
CA ILE A 98 6.20 11.56 -6.30
C ILE A 98 6.28 10.33 -5.40
N ARG A 99 6.90 9.23 -5.87
CA ARG A 99 7.09 8.01 -5.09
C ARG A 99 7.91 8.27 -3.83
N ASP A 100 9.02 8.97 -3.97
CA ASP A 100 9.94 9.25 -2.85
C ASP A 100 9.26 10.17 -1.83
N SER A 101 8.59 11.24 -2.27
CA SER A 101 7.81 12.12 -1.39
C SER A 101 6.65 11.40 -0.69
N TYR A 102 5.96 10.48 -1.39
CA TYR A 102 4.93 9.65 -0.77
C TYR A 102 5.48 8.74 0.32
N LYS A 103 6.65 8.14 0.07
CA LYS A 103 7.35 7.32 1.06
C LYS A 103 7.77 8.16 2.27
N GLU A 104 8.42 9.31 2.05
CA GLU A 104 8.83 10.23 3.12
C GLU A 104 7.63 10.67 3.96
N LEU A 105 6.52 11.04 3.34
CA LEU A 105 5.30 11.42 4.05
C LEU A 105 4.75 10.26 4.90
N LYS A 106 4.76 9.04 4.36
CA LYS A 106 4.32 7.86 5.10
C LYS A 106 5.21 7.58 6.31
N ASP A 107 6.53 7.65 6.12
CA ASP A 107 7.51 7.41 7.19
C ASP A 107 7.37 8.50 8.28
N ALA A 108 7.23 9.77 7.90
CA ALA A 108 6.98 10.88 8.83
C ALA A 108 5.66 10.73 9.61
N ASN A 109 4.59 10.24 8.95
CA ASN A 109 3.34 9.94 9.64
C ASN A 109 3.51 8.84 10.69
N ILE A 110 4.21 7.75 10.36
CA ILE A 110 4.50 6.66 11.32
C ILE A 110 5.33 7.18 12.49
N GLU A 111 6.35 7.99 12.22
CA GLU A 111 7.17 8.62 13.26
C GLU A 111 6.33 9.52 14.18
N THR A 112 5.43 10.31 13.62
CA THR A 112 4.50 11.16 14.39
C THR A 112 3.62 10.31 15.30
N LEU A 113 3.06 9.20 14.79
CA LEU A 113 2.26 8.28 15.60
C LEU A 113 3.08 7.64 16.72
N LEU A 114 4.33 7.27 16.45
CA LEU A 114 5.25 6.75 17.46
C LEU A 114 5.55 7.76 18.56
N ILE A 115 5.78 9.03 18.20
CA ILE A 115 6.03 10.11 19.15
C ILE A 115 4.79 10.33 20.04
N LEU A 116 3.60 10.37 19.45
CA LEU A 116 2.35 10.53 20.20
C LEU A 116 2.08 9.34 21.13
N ALA A 117 2.25 8.12 20.67
CA ALA A 117 2.09 6.92 21.47
C ALA A 117 3.08 6.89 22.65
N ARG A 118 4.36 7.19 22.39
CA ARG A 118 5.38 7.32 23.44
C ARG A 118 5.02 8.40 24.45
N ALA A 119 4.51 9.56 24.00
CA ALA A 119 4.09 10.62 24.92
C ALA A 119 2.93 10.18 25.84
N CYS A 120 2.02 9.33 25.33
CA CYS A 120 0.99 8.69 26.15
C CYS A 120 1.59 7.71 27.18
N GLU A 121 2.57 6.89 26.78
CA GLU A 121 3.19 5.87 27.63
C GLU A 121 4.16 6.44 28.67
N VAL A 122 4.86 7.53 28.36
CA VAL A 122 5.72 8.23 29.36
C VAL A 122 4.93 8.65 30.59
N ARG A 123 3.61 8.89 30.45
CA ARG A 123 2.72 9.11 31.61
C ARG A 123 2.50 7.85 32.44
N ASP A 124 2.55 6.67 31.80
CA ASP A 124 2.38 5.33 32.42
C ASP A 124 3.72 4.73 32.89
N GLU A 125 4.83 5.51 32.76
CA GLU A 125 6.19 5.12 33.19
C GLU A 125 6.82 3.97 32.40
N ASP A 126 6.33 3.63 31.21
CA ASP A 126 6.97 2.67 30.34
C ASP A 126 8.06 3.32 29.45
N THR A 127 9.07 2.57 29.06
CA THR A 127 10.30 3.10 28.43
C THR A 127 10.11 3.57 26.97
N GLY A 128 8.89 3.56 26.43
CA GLY A 128 8.60 3.89 25.03
C GLY A 128 9.08 2.85 24.01
N ASN A 129 9.84 1.84 24.45
CA ASN A 129 10.24 0.70 23.61
C ASN A 129 9.13 -0.36 23.49
N HIS A 130 8.20 -0.36 24.45
CA HIS A 130 7.02 -1.23 24.43
C HIS A 130 6.24 -1.09 23.11
N VAL A 131 5.89 0.12 22.67
CA VAL A 131 5.16 0.34 21.42
C VAL A 131 5.87 -0.23 20.20
N LEU A 132 7.21 -0.17 20.16
CA LEU A 132 8.00 -0.76 19.08
C LEU A 132 7.92 -2.28 19.10
N ARG A 133 8.02 -2.88 20.30
CA ARG A 133 7.90 -4.33 20.44
C ARG A 133 6.51 -4.81 20.06
N ILE A 134 5.43 -4.13 20.50
CA ILE A 134 4.04 -4.45 20.12
C ILE A 134 3.85 -4.38 18.61
N ASN A 135 4.36 -3.34 17.95
CA ASN A 135 4.35 -3.24 16.49
C ASN A 135 4.96 -4.49 15.85
N HIS A 136 6.17 -4.86 16.23
CA HIS A 136 6.90 -5.96 15.61
C HIS A 136 6.32 -7.33 15.95
N TYR A 137 5.89 -7.56 17.20
CA TYR A 137 5.19 -8.79 17.57
C TYR A 137 3.91 -8.98 16.78
N SER A 138 3.09 -7.92 16.67
CA SER A 138 1.83 -7.97 15.94
C SER A 138 2.02 -8.27 14.46
N MET A 139 2.97 -7.58 13.79
CA MET A 139 3.29 -7.85 12.39
C MET A 139 3.80 -9.28 12.17
N THR A 140 4.66 -9.75 13.04
CA THR A 140 5.27 -11.09 12.95
C THR A 140 4.25 -12.19 13.17
N LEU A 141 3.36 -12.02 14.16
CA LEU A 141 2.22 -12.93 14.40
C LEU A 141 1.27 -12.95 13.20
N ALA A 142 0.91 -11.79 12.66
CA ALA A 142 0.03 -11.68 11.49
C ALA A 142 0.63 -12.36 10.26
N LYS A 143 1.94 -12.25 10.06
CA LYS A 143 2.67 -12.92 8.97
C LYS A 143 2.67 -14.44 9.16
N GLU A 144 2.94 -14.95 10.36
CA GLU A 144 2.92 -16.38 10.68
C GLU A 144 1.50 -16.97 10.54
N LEU A 145 0.45 -16.17 10.76
CA LEU A 145 -0.94 -16.51 10.51
C LEU A 145 -1.32 -16.52 9.02
N GLY A 146 -0.43 -16.10 8.12
CA GLY A 146 -0.68 -16.05 6.67
C GLY A 146 -1.62 -14.92 6.24
N LEU A 147 -1.74 -13.84 7.03
CA LEU A 147 -2.58 -12.71 6.69
C LEU A 147 -2.00 -11.91 5.52
N LYS A 148 -2.86 -11.17 4.81
CA LYS A 148 -2.45 -10.38 3.62
C LYS A 148 -1.40 -9.34 3.98
N GLU A 149 -0.41 -9.17 3.12
CA GLU A 149 0.69 -8.21 3.30
C GLU A 149 0.19 -6.76 3.49
N SER A 150 -0.90 -6.36 2.84
CA SER A 150 -1.54 -5.06 3.03
C SER A 150 -2.05 -4.87 4.46
N PHE A 151 -2.68 -5.91 5.03
CA PHE A 151 -3.15 -5.90 6.42
C PHE A 151 -1.99 -5.85 7.41
N ILE A 152 -0.91 -6.63 7.17
CA ILE A 152 0.27 -6.65 8.04
C ILE A 152 0.92 -5.27 8.10
N LYS A 153 1.05 -4.59 6.94
CA LYS A 153 1.61 -3.22 6.85
C LYS A 153 0.78 -2.16 7.56
N GLU A 154 -0.51 -2.38 7.69
CA GLU A 154 -1.43 -1.49 8.40
C GLU A 154 -1.50 -1.82 9.90
N LEU A 155 -1.45 -3.12 10.25
CA LEU A 155 -1.54 -3.61 11.62
C LEU A 155 -0.42 -3.07 12.51
N GLY A 156 0.82 -3.07 12.02
CA GLY A 156 1.97 -2.60 12.80
C GLY A 156 1.78 -1.17 13.34
N PRO A 157 1.67 -0.15 12.48
CA PRO A 157 1.42 1.22 12.92
C PRO A 157 0.13 1.38 13.74
N SER A 158 -0.91 0.59 13.44
CA SER A 158 -2.19 0.66 14.17
C SER A 158 -2.07 0.10 15.60
N SER A 159 -1.27 -0.93 15.81
CA SER A 159 -1.07 -1.55 17.13
C SER A 159 -0.37 -0.63 18.14
N ILE A 160 0.41 0.35 17.65
CA ILE A 160 1.07 1.37 18.47
C ILE A 160 0.06 2.20 19.27
N LEU A 161 -1.15 2.38 18.74
CA LEU A 161 -2.19 3.24 19.31
C LEU A 161 -3.17 2.50 20.23
N HIS A 162 -2.91 1.23 20.58
CA HIS A 162 -3.83 0.42 21.40
C HIS A 162 -4.20 1.12 22.71
N ASP A 163 -3.27 1.78 23.35
CA ASP A 163 -3.38 2.44 24.65
C ASP A 163 -3.59 3.96 24.60
N VAL A 164 -3.85 4.55 23.41
CA VAL A 164 -4.03 6.00 23.24
C VAL A 164 -5.09 6.58 24.17
N GLY A 165 -6.09 5.81 24.55
CA GLY A 165 -7.16 6.23 25.46
C GLY A 165 -6.71 6.46 26.90
N LYS A 166 -5.53 5.98 27.32
CA LYS A 166 -4.95 6.26 28.64
C LYS A 166 -4.74 7.74 28.90
N ILE A 167 -4.73 8.59 27.86
CA ILE A 167 -4.66 10.05 28.00
C ILE A 167 -5.82 10.63 28.85
N HIS A 168 -6.96 9.94 28.87
CA HIS A 168 -8.13 10.34 29.67
C HIS A 168 -8.12 9.77 31.09
N ILE A 169 -7.20 8.87 31.42
CA ILE A 169 -7.12 8.28 32.75
C ILE A 169 -6.40 9.26 33.69
N PRO A 170 -6.96 9.54 34.87
CA PRO A 170 -6.33 10.43 35.84
C PRO A 170 -4.98 9.91 36.33
N ASP A 171 -4.00 10.82 36.51
CA ASP A 171 -2.63 10.47 36.90
C ASP A 171 -2.56 9.70 38.23
N TYR A 172 -3.45 9.97 39.18
CA TYR A 172 -3.46 9.26 40.46
C TYR A 172 -3.85 7.79 40.35
N ILE A 173 -4.56 7.40 39.24
CA ILE A 173 -4.84 6.01 38.91
C ILE A 173 -3.72 5.43 38.08
N LEU A 174 -3.31 6.15 37.01
CA LEU A 174 -2.31 5.69 36.06
C LEU A 174 -0.96 5.40 36.72
N LYS A 175 -0.55 6.30 37.66
CA LYS A 175 0.73 6.21 38.40
C LYS A 175 0.60 5.54 39.75
N LYS A 176 -0.55 4.93 40.07
CA LYS A 176 -0.76 4.30 41.37
C LYS A 176 0.18 3.13 41.62
N GLN A 177 0.81 3.17 42.77
CA GLN A 177 1.64 2.08 43.27
C GLN A 177 0.79 1.06 44.01
N GLY A 178 0.76 -0.19 43.55
CA GLY A 178 0.04 -1.28 44.18
C GLY A 178 -1.26 -1.67 43.49
N TYR A 179 -2.16 -2.32 44.22
CA TYR A 179 -3.41 -2.83 43.62
C TYR A 179 -4.45 -1.73 43.48
N PHE A 180 -5.18 -1.77 42.38
CA PHE A 180 -6.35 -0.92 42.15
C PHE A 180 -7.51 -1.35 43.03
N THR A 181 -8.28 -0.38 43.58
CA THR A 181 -9.61 -0.65 44.09
C THR A 181 -10.56 -1.05 42.95
N ASN A 182 -11.77 -1.48 43.29
CA ASN A 182 -12.75 -1.84 42.24
C ASN A 182 -13.14 -0.62 41.38
N GLU A 183 -13.25 0.56 41.99
CA GLU A 183 -13.58 1.83 41.34
C GLU A 183 -12.45 2.28 40.43
N GLU A 184 -11.21 2.24 40.90
CA GLU A 184 -10.03 2.57 40.11
C GLU A 184 -9.84 1.60 38.93
N ARG A 185 -10.12 0.31 39.14
CA ARG A 185 -10.09 -0.70 38.08
C ARG A 185 -11.19 -0.43 37.05
N ALA A 186 -12.38 -0.02 37.50
CA ALA A 186 -13.48 0.35 36.61
C ALA A 186 -13.10 1.60 35.77
N GLU A 187 -12.42 2.59 36.38
CA GLU A 187 -11.95 3.76 35.67
C GLU A 187 -10.85 3.42 34.64
N MET A 188 -9.86 2.61 35.04
CA MET A 188 -8.82 2.14 34.12
C MET A 188 -9.43 1.40 32.92
N LYS A 189 -10.48 0.59 33.12
CA LYS A 189 -11.18 -0.13 32.02
C LYS A 189 -11.88 0.79 31.02
N LYS A 190 -11.91 2.11 31.22
CA LYS A 190 -12.49 3.05 30.27
C LYS A 190 -11.53 3.49 29.16
N HIS A 191 -10.21 3.20 29.29
CA HIS A 191 -9.27 3.62 28.23
C HIS A 191 -9.58 3.02 26.85
N PRO A 192 -10.07 1.77 26.67
CA PRO A 192 -10.42 1.28 25.34
C PRO A 192 -11.54 2.09 24.67
N PRO A 193 -12.71 2.34 25.29
CA PRO A 193 -13.71 3.22 24.68
C PRO A 193 -13.25 4.68 24.55
N PHE A 194 -12.34 5.18 25.37
CA PHE A 194 -11.71 6.49 25.16
C PHE A 194 -10.80 6.50 23.94
N GLY A 195 -10.01 5.43 23.72
CA GLY A 195 -9.19 5.27 22.53
C GLY A 195 -10.02 5.25 21.26
N ASP A 196 -11.11 4.48 21.24
CA ASP A 196 -12.09 4.45 20.17
C ASP A 196 -12.62 5.86 19.85
N LYS A 197 -12.98 6.63 20.87
CA LYS A 197 -13.49 8.01 20.74
C LYS A 197 -12.42 8.99 20.21
N ILE A 198 -11.17 8.89 20.66
CA ILE A 198 -10.05 9.73 20.22
C ILE A 198 -9.77 9.51 18.74
N LEU A 199 -9.72 8.26 18.29
CA LEU A 199 -9.43 7.90 16.91
C LEU A 199 -10.57 8.24 15.94
N GLY A 200 -11.79 8.41 16.47
CA GLY A 200 -12.93 8.96 15.73
C GLY A 200 -13.38 8.07 14.57
N ASN A 201 -13.89 8.71 13.50
CA ASN A 201 -14.46 8.01 12.34
C ASN A 201 -13.58 8.12 11.09
N SER A 202 -12.30 8.44 11.23
CA SER A 202 -11.38 8.48 10.11
C SER A 202 -11.16 7.07 9.53
N LYS A 203 -11.33 6.92 8.23
CA LYS A 203 -11.06 5.65 7.53
C LYS A 203 -9.59 5.20 7.71
N SER A 204 -8.66 6.15 7.82
CA SER A 204 -7.24 5.86 8.00
C SER A 204 -6.91 5.25 9.37
N PHE A 205 -7.76 5.41 10.37
CA PHE A 205 -7.58 4.89 11.72
C PHE A 205 -8.55 3.76 12.08
N GLN A 206 -9.28 3.22 11.11
CA GLN A 206 -10.28 2.18 11.39
C GLN A 206 -9.68 0.96 12.10
N LEU A 207 -8.54 0.48 11.63
CA LEU A 207 -7.84 -0.66 12.25
C LEU A 207 -7.31 -0.32 13.64
N ALA A 208 -6.73 0.88 13.82
CA ALA A 208 -6.26 1.35 15.12
C ALA A 208 -7.42 1.50 16.13
N LYS A 209 -8.57 1.98 15.66
CA LYS A 209 -9.79 2.10 16.44
C LYS A 209 -10.29 0.75 16.96
N GLU A 210 -10.34 -0.26 16.08
CA GLU A 210 -10.70 -1.64 16.45
C GLU A 210 -9.75 -2.20 17.51
N ILE A 211 -8.46 -1.99 17.34
CA ILE A 211 -7.43 -2.42 18.29
C ILE A 211 -7.61 -1.68 19.61
N ALA A 212 -7.69 -0.35 19.60
CA ALA A 212 -7.82 0.45 20.81
C ALA A 212 -9.06 0.06 21.63
N ARG A 213 -10.17 -0.25 20.97
CA ARG A 213 -11.42 -0.64 21.65
C ARG A 213 -11.35 -2.06 22.21
N TRP A 214 -10.77 -3.04 21.48
CA TRP A 214 -10.97 -4.46 21.76
C TRP A 214 -9.72 -5.25 22.15
N HIS A 215 -8.55 -4.62 22.30
CA HIS A 215 -7.32 -5.32 22.70
C HIS A 215 -7.37 -5.91 24.14
N HIS A 216 -8.37 -5.59 24.93
CA HIS A 216 -8.61 -6.19 26.23
C HIS A 216 -9.76 -7.21 26.25
N GLU A 217 -10.35 -7.52 25.08
CA GLU A 217 -11.29 -8.63 25.00
C GLU A 217 -10.57 -9.96 25.16
N ASN A 218 -11.20 -10.88 25.88
CA ASN A 218 -10.73 -12.26 26.05
C ASN A 218 -11.49 -13.17 25.09
N PHE A 219 -10.84 -14.16 24.54
CA PHE A 219 -11.42 -15.03 23.54
C PHE A 219 -12.68 -15.78 24.05
N ASP A 220 -12.77 -16.03 25.36
CA ASP A 220 -13.93 -16.64 26.03
C ASP A 220 -15.09 -15.68 26.32
N GLY A 221 -14.92 -14.37 26.07
CA GLY A 221 -15.92 -13.32 26.31
C GLY A 221 -15.89 -12.73 27.73
N THR A 222 -14.89 -13.05 28.56
CA THR A 222 -14.71 -12.48 29.91
C THR A 222 -13.95 -11.16 29.91
N GLY A 223 -13.62 -10.63 28.73
CA GLY A 223 -12.89 -9.40 28.54
C GLY A 223 -13.73 -8.14 28.69
N TYR A 224 -13.19 -7.02 28.23
CA TYR A 224 -13.87 -5.72 28.22
C TYR A 224 -13.40 -4.89 27.03
N PRO A 225 -14.16 -3.87 26.56
CA PRO A 225 -15.33 -3.25 27.18
C PRO A 225 -16.68 -3.91 26.83
N ASP A 226 -16.77 -4.65 25.72
CA ASP A 226 -18.04 -5.11 25.15
C ASP A 226 -18.33 -6.59 25.44
N GLY A 227 -17.38 -7.36 25.97
CA GLY A 227 -17.50 -8.79 26.23
C GLY A 227 -17.65 -9.63 24.96
N LEU A 228 -16.97 -9.22 23.88
CA LEU A 228 -16.97 -9.96 22.62
C LEU A 228 -16.30 -11.33 22.81
N LYS A 229 -16.81 -12.36 22.08
CA LYS A 229 -16.34 -13.73 22.21
C LYS A 229 -15.89 -14.31 20.89
N GLY A 230 -14.80 -15.08 20.93
CA GLY A 230 -14.31 -15.82 19.77
C GLY A 230 -13.98 -14.93 18.58
N GLU A 231 -14.50 -15.29 17.42
CA GLU A 231 -14.25 -14.57 16.17
C GLU A 231 -15.03 -13.25 16.02
N ALA A 232 -15.97 -12.96 16.94
CA ALA A 232 -16.58 -11.63 17.03
C ALA A 232 -15.55 -10.56 17.43
N ILE A 233 -14.45 -10.95 18.08
CA ILE A 233 -13.31 -10.07 18.32
C ILE A 233 -12.51 -9.94 17.02
N PRO A 234 -12.25 -8.72 16.48
CA PRO A 234 -11.44 -8.55 15.30
C PRO A 234 -10.07 -9.21 15.43
N ILE A 235 -9.57 -9.82 14.35
CA ILE A 235 -8.27 -10.51 14.36
C ILE A 235 -7.12 -9.59 14.77
N SER A 236 -7.19 -8.31 14.42
CA SER A 236 -6.26 -7.26 14.83
C SER A 236 -6.15 -7.15 16.35
N ALA A 237 -7.30 -7.08 17.03
CA ALA A 237 -7.38 -7.00 18.48
C ALA A 237 -6.89 -8.30 19.16
N ARG A 238 -7.26 -9.47 18.61
CA ARG A 238 -6.80 -10.78 19.13
C ARG A 238 -5.28 -10.94 19.07
N ILE A 239 -4.65 -10.46 18.00
CA ILE A 239 -3.18 -10.46 17.83
C ILE A 239 -2.54 -9.51 18.84
N VAL A 240 -3.03 -8.27 18.95
CA VAL A 240 -2.46 -7.26 19.84
C VAL A 240 -2.67 -7.66 21.31
N ARG A 241 -3.81 -8.27 21.67
CA ARG A 241 -4.07 -8.83 23.01
C ARG A 241 -2.96 -9.77 23.47
N LEU A 242 -2.54 -10.70 22.59
CA LEU A 242 -1.47 -11.64 22.88
C LEU A 242 -0.11 -10.92 22.97
N ALA A 243 0.20 -10.06 22.00
CA ALA A 243 1.45 -9.32 21.94
C ALA A 243 1.66 -8.44 23.18
N ASP A 244 0.64 -7.66 23.55
CA ASP A 244 0.65 -6.78 24.72
C ASP A 244 0.82 -7.58 26.01
N THR A 245 0.04 -8.65 26.19
CA THR A 245 0.17 -9.49 27.39
C THR A 245 1.55 -10.09 27.51
N TYR A 246 2.13 -10.63 26.41
CA TYR A 246 3.47 -11.19 26.45
C TYR A 246 4.50 -10.12 26.84
N ASP A 247 4.46 -8.95 26.20
CA ASP A 247 5.37 -7.86 26.51
C ASP A 247 5.25 -7.37 27.95
N ALA A 248 4.02 -7.22 28.44
CA ALA A 248 3.77 -6.85 29.85
C ALA A 248 4.31 -7.86 30.86
N LEU A 249 4.38 -9.15 30.50
CA LEU A 249 4.94 -10.19 31.38
C LEU A 249 6.47 -10.15 31.45
N ILE A 250 7.13 -9.93 30.31
CA ILE A 250 8.60 -9.94 30.20
C ILE A 250 9.25 -8.59 30.48
N SER A 251 8.47 -7.51 30.53
CA SER A 251 8.97 -6.17 30.85
C SER A 251 9.05 -5.95 32.36
N LYS A 252 10.18 -5.36 32.81
CA LYS A 252 10.34 -4.93 34.19
C LYS A 252 9.45 -3.70 34.42
N ARG A 253 8.50 -3.80 35.34
CA ARG A 253 7.69 -2.66 35.80
C ARG A 253 8.09 -2.29 37.24
N ARG A 254 7.82 -1.07 37.67
CA ARG A 254 8.22 -0.58 39.02
C ARG A 254 7.80 -1.52 40.16
N TYR A 255 6.73 -2.26 39.98
CA TYR A 255 6.11 -3.10 41.02
C TYR A 255 6.13 -4.60 40.70
N LYS A 256 6.74 -4.98 39.56
CA LYS A 256 6.77 -6.39 39.11
C LYS A 256 8.12 -6.69 38.46
N ASN A 257 8.81 -7.69 38.99
CA ASN A 257 9.97 -8.23 38.30
C ASN A 257 9.53 -8.84 36.98
N ALA A 258 10.36 -8.66 35.95
CA ALA A 258 10.15 -9.32 34.66
C ALA A 258 10.12 -10.84 34.84
N TRP A 259 9.18 -11.49 34.19
CA TRP A 259 9.18 -12.94 34.10
C TRP A 259 10.25 -13.40 33.10
N SER A 260 10.71 -14.66 33.25
CA SER A 260 11.50 -15.27 32.19
C SER A 260 10.64 -15.47 30.94
N ASP A 261 11.29 -15.52 29.79
CA ASP A 261 10.60 -15.75 28.51
C ASP A 261 9.79 -17.07 28.54
N GLN A 262 10.35 -18.10 29.22
CA GLN A 262 9.66 -19.39 29.37
C GLN A 262 8.43 -19.31 30.28
N GLN A 263 8.46 -18.53 31.34
CA GLN A 263 7.30 -18.32 32.21
C GLN A 263 6.18 -17.59 31.46
N ALA A 264 6.53 -16.54 30.71
CA ALA A 264 5.58 -15.80 29.89
C ALA A 264 4.99 -16.67 28.77
N TYR A 265 5.84 -17.49 28.11
CA TYR A 265 5.40 -18.47 27.12
C TYR A 265 4.36 -19.44 27.71
N ASN A 266 4.66 -20.06 28.84
CA ASN A 266 3.77 -21.01 29.50
C ASN A 266 2.43 -20.36 29.86
N GLN A 267 2.45 -19.11 30.33
CA GLN A 267 1.23 -18.35 30.66
C GLN A 267 0.35 -18.13 29.41
N ILE A 268 0.95 -17.74 28.29
CA ILE A 268 0.22 -17.56 27.04
C ILE A 268 -0.42 -18.89 26.58
N VAL A 269 0.36 -19.97 26.58
CA VAL A 269 -0.08 -21.30 26.12
C VAL A 269 -1.20 -21.85 27.02
N ASN A 270 -1.09 -21.70 28.35
CA ASN A 270 -2.07 -22.19 29.31
C ASN A 270 -3.43 -21.48 29.21
N HIS A 271 -3.46 -20.25 28.63
CA HIS A 271 -4.69 -19.49 28.42
C HIS A 271 -5.19 -19.52 26.96
N ARG A 272 -4.73 -20.50 26.19
CA ARG A 272 -5.25 -20.78 24.84
C ARG A 272 -6.75 -21.10 24.89
N GLY A 273 -7.52 -20.36 24.09
CA GLY A 273 -8.99 -20.54 24.02
C GLY A 273 -9.77 -19.88 25.16
N THR A 274 -9.08 -19.32 26.17
CA THR A 274 -9.68 -18.50 27.23
C THR A 274 -9.36 -17.02 26.99
N TYR A 275 -8.16 -16.57 27.31
CA TYR A 275 -7.76 -15.18 27.07
C TYR A 275 -7.32 -14.95 25.61
N PHE A 276 -6.70 -15.96 25.00
CA PHE A 276 -6.07 -15.82 23.69
C PHE A 276 -6.71 -16.71 22.63
N ASP A 277 -6.75 -16.18 21.42
CA ASP A 277 -7.17 -16.92 20.23
C ASP A 277 -6.27 -18.16 20.03
N PRO A 278 -6.84 -19.36 19.91
CA PRO A 278 -6.10 -20.58 19.65
C PRO A 278 -5.14 -20.52 18.47
N LEU A 279 -5.54 -19.86 17.37
CA LEU A 279 -4.70 -19.72 16.17
C LEU A 279 -3.53 -18.77 16.41
N ALA A 280 -3.76 -17.64 17.11
CA ALA A 280 -2.70 -16.72 17.49
C ALA A 280 -1.68 -17.37 18.44
N VAL A 281 -2.14 -18.19 19.38
CA VAL A 281 -1.24 -18.95 20.28
C VAL A 281 -0.40 -19.96 19.51
N GLU A 282 -0.95 -20.70 18.55
CA GLU A 282 -0.18 -21.64 17.74
C GLU A 282 0.85 -20.92 16.87
N ALA A 283 0.53 -19.75 16.31
CA ALA A 283 1.50 -18.91 15.60
C ALA A 283 2.62 -18.42 16.55
N PHE A 284 2.25 -17.96 17.74
CA PHE A 284 3.20 -17.53 18.77
C PHE A 284 4.16 -18.66 19.19
N LYS A 285 3.66 -19.88 19.40
CA LYS A 285 4.47 -21.06 19.73
C LYS A 285 5.57 -21.30 18.68
N ARG A 286 5.16 -21.38 17.40
CA ARG A 286 6.11 -21.57 16.29
C ARG A 286 7.19 -20.49 16.23
N LEU A 287 6.80 -19.22 16.43
CA LEU A 287 7.72 -18.09 16.43
C LEU A 287 8.66 -18.10 17.65
N PHE A 288 8.16 -18.51 18.81
CA PHE A 288 8.93 -18.63 20.04
C PHE A 288 10.00 -19.74 19.91
N GLU A 289 9.62 -20.90 19.39
CA GLU A 289 10.52 -22.04 19.14
C GLU A 289 11.61 -21.71 18.11
N LYS A 290 11.31 -20.85 17.13
CA LYS A 290 12.27 -20.31 16.15
C LYS A 290 13.19 -19.21 16.72
N GLY A 291 12.98 -18.74 17.95
CA GLY A 291 13.75 -17.66 18.56
C GLY A 291 13.38 -16.24 18.07
N VAL A 292 12.40 -16.11 17.17
CA VAL A 292 12.04 -14.83 16.55
C VAL A 292 11.47 -13.83 17.56
N ILE A 293 10.69 -14.31 18.51
CA ILE A 293 10.09 -13.48 19.57
C ILE A 293 11.20 -12.87 20.46
N GLN A 294 12.20 -13.66 20.80
CA GLN A 294 13.35 -13.24 21.62
C GLN A 294 14.24 -12.25 20.87
N GLU A 295 14.41 -12.42 19.57
CA GLU A 295 15.15 -11.46 18.74
C GLU A 295 14.47 -10.08 18.72
N ILE A 296 13.13 -10.01 18.60
CA ILE A 296 12.39 -8.75 18.68
C ILE A 296 12.58 -8.09 20.03
N LYS A 297 12.44 -8.86 21.14
CA LYS A 297 12.69 -8.36 22.49
C LYS A 297 14.08 -7.72 22.60
N ASN A 298 15.13 -8.46 22.23
CA ASN A 298 16.52 -8.03 22.39
C ASN A 298 16.87 -6.81 21.52
N ARG A 299 16.18 -6.62 20.39
CA ARG A 299 16.39 -5.45 19.51
C ARG A 299 15.88 -4.14 20.12
N TYR A 300 14.85 -4.22 20.96
CA TYR A 300 14.16 -3.06 21.51
C TYR A 300 14.17 -3.02 23.06
N THR A 301 15.20 -3.62 23.66
CA THR A 301 15.43 -3.56 25.12
C THR A 301 16.16 -2.28 25.53
#